data_82af3ac79208334b8b708710e54fc52e
#
_entry.id   82af3ac79208334b8b708710e54fc52e
#
_cell.length_a   1.000
_cell.length_b   1.000
_cell.length_c   1.000
_cell.angle_alpha   90.00
_cell.angle_beta   90.00
_cell.angle_gamma   90.00
#
_symmetry.space_group_name_H-M   'P 1'
#
loop_
_entity.id
_entity.type
_entity.pdbx_description
1 polymer ?
#
loop_
_entity_poly.entity_id
_entity_poly.type
_entity_poly.pdbx_seq_one_letter_code
_entity_poly.pdbx_strand_id
1 'polypeptide(L)'
;MASDIIVHKAAKVPVGKDQEQNMEMARKFARRFNTFYGVDYFPEPASFSLSNKAVKVPGLDGSGKMGKSEGNAIYLIDDEKTIKKKVMKAVTDAGPTVPNSEKPEPVENLFTMMEIVSSQDTYNYFNEKYANCEIRYGDMKKQLAEDINLFCSPIRERILDIAANTDYMEKVARQGAEKARESAAKTIQDVRRIIGFKAY
;
A
#
# COMPACT_ATOMS: atom_id res chain seq x y z
N MET A 1 -2.00 0.98 16.47
CA MET A 1 -1.51 -0.28 15.86
C MET A 1 -1.11 -1.34 16.89
N ALA A 2 -0.09 -1.16 17.78
CA ALA A 2 0.28 -2.21 18.76
C ALA A 2 -0.90 -2.65 19.64
N SER A 3 -1.74 -1.73 20.10
CA SER A 3 -2.96 -2.02 20.87
C SER A 3 -3.96 -2.87 20.09
N ASP A 4 -4.13 -2.59 18.81
CA ASP A 4 -5.06 -3.34 17.95
C ASP A 4 -4.59 -4.76 17.71
N ILE A 5 -3.27 -4.95 17.55
CA ILE A 5 -2.66 -6.28 17.44
C ILE A 5 -2.89 -7.10 18.71
N ILE A 6 -2.68 -6.49 19.88
CA ILE A 6 -2.77 -7.16 21.17
C ILE A 6 -4.22 -7.47 21.53
N VAL A 7 -5.14 -6.51 21.38
CA VAL A 7 -6.54 -6.69 21.78
C VAL A 7 -7.21 -7.81 20.99
N HIS A 8 -6.78 -8.04 19.75
CA HIS A 8 -7.28 -9.14 18.92
C HIS A 8 -6.42 -10.41 18.98
N LYS A 9 -5.36 -10.42 19.80
CA LYS A 9 -4.42 -11.56 19.94
C LYS A 9 -3.90 -12.04 18.59
N ALA A 10 -3.57 -11.10 17.68
CA ALA A 10 -3.13 -11.43 16.34
C ALA A 10 -1.76 -12.12 16.38
N ALA A 11 -1.69 -13.38 15.93
CA ALA A 11 -0.45 -14.14 15.84
C ALA A 11 0.38 -13.77 14.59
N LYS A 12 -0.30 -13.34 13.50
CA LYS A 12 0.35 -12.94 12.23
C LYS A 12 -0.25 -11.63 11.74
N VAL A 13 0.60 -10.69 11.37
CA VAL A 13 0.18 -9.36 10.92
C VAL A 13 0.83 -9.04 9.57
N PRO A 14 0.03 -8.81 8.50
CA PRO A 14 0.58 -8.41 7.21
C PRO A 14 1.01 -6.94 7.29
N VAL A 15 2.31 -6.68 7.22
CA VAL A 15 2.88 -5.34 7.33
C VAL A 15 4.08 -5.14 6.40
N GLY A 16 4.31 -3.88 6.00
CA GLY A 16 5.54 -3.47 5.37
C GLY A 16 6.70 -3.31 6.37
N LYS A 17 7.92 -3.22 5.86
CA LYS A 17 9.13 -3.04 6.69
C LYS A 17 9.11 -1.78 7.55
N ASP A 18 8.40 -0.74 7.11
CA ASP A 18 8.22 0.52 7.84
C ASP A 18 7.45 0.37 9.14
N GLN A 19 6.71 -0.75 9.32
CA GLN A 19 5.92 -1.05 10.51
C GLN A 19 6.63 -1.98 11.51
N GLU A 20 7.88 -2.37 11.26
CA GLU A 20 8.61 -3.33 12.11
C GLU A 20 8.80 -2.82 13.55
N GLN A 21 8.97 -1.50 13.75
CA GLN A 21 9.00 -0.90 15.08
C GLN A 21 7.69 -1.10 15.86
N ASN A 22 6.55 -0.96 15.21
CA ASN A 22 5.24 -1.19 15.82
C ASN A 22 5.04 -2.65 16.18
N MET A 23 5.54 -3.57 15.33
CA MET A 23 5.51 -5.00 15.59
C MET A 23 6.36 -5.37 16.81
N GLU A 24 7.58 -4.82 16.90
CA GLU A 24 8.45 -5.07 18.06
C GLU A 24 7.87 -4.51 19.36
N MET A 25 7.19 -3.37 19.29
CA MET A 25 6.47 -2.83 20.44
C MET A 25 5.33 -3.77 20.89
N ALA A 26 4.57 -4.32 19.96
CA ALA A 26 3.52 -5.30 20.28
C ALA A 26 4.11 -6.57 20.92
N ARG A 27 5.24 -7.10 20.40
CA ARG A 27 5.95 -8.25 20.98
C ARG A 27 6.42 -7.95 22.43
N LYS A 28 7.00 -6.77 22.66
CA LYS A 28 7.44 -6.34 23.99
C LYS A 28 6.29 -6.27 24.97
N PHE A 29 5.15 -5.74 24.57
CA PHE A 29 3.96 -5.69 25.44
C PHE A 29 3.42 -7.08 25.73
N ALA A 30 3.32 -7.97 24.75
CA ALA A 30 2.88 -9.34 24.93
C ALA A 30 3.79 -10.10 25.92
N ARG A 31 5.12 -10.08 25.67
CA ARG A 31 6.10 -10.71 26.57
C ARG A 31 6.07 -10.15 27.98
N ARG A 32 6.04 -8.81 28.10
CA ARG A 32 6.03 -8.17 29.43
C ARG A 32 4.79 -8.53 30.23
N PHE A 33 3.62 -8.55 29.59
CA PHE A 33 2.39 -8.96 30.25
C PHE A 33 2.47 -10.42 30.71
N ASN A 34 2.82 -11.33 29.80
CA ASN A 34 2.91 -12.77 30.09
C ASN A 34 3.92 -13.04 31.23
N THR A 35 5.10 -12.44 31.16
CA THR A 35 6.13 -12.60 32.21
C THR A 35 5.70 -12.02 33.54
N PHE A 36 5.11 -10.82 33.56
CA PHE A 36 4.73 -10.14 34.80
C PHE A 36 3.62 -10.89 35.55
N TYR A 37 2.65 -11.44 34.83
CA TYR A 37 1.53 -12.17 35.42
C TYR A 37 1.71 -13.69 35.45
N GLY A 38 2.85 -14.21 34.97
CA GLY A 38 3.13 -15.65 34.95
C GLY A 38 2.18 -16.47 34.08
N VAL A 39 1.74 -15.90 32.95
CA VAL A 39 0.76 -16.51 32.02
C VAL A 39 1.32 -16.58 30.59
N ASP A 40 0.78 -17.49 29.81
CA ASP A 40 0.97 -17.54 28.34
C ASP A 40 -0.35 -17.14 27.67
N TYR A 41 -0.67 -15.83 27.76
CA TYR A 41 -1.96 -15.32 27.29
C TYR A 41 -1.90 -14.65 25.93
N PHE A 42 -0.92 -13.77 25.72
CA PHE A 42 -0.72 -13.06 24.45
C PHE A 42 0.31 -13.78 23.59
N PRO A 43 -0.03 -14.14 22.33
CA PRO A 43 0.95 -14.63 21.40
C PRO A 43 1.93 -13.50 21.02
N GLU A 44 3.17 -13.83 20.72
CA GLU A 44 4.09 -12.89 20.09
C GLU A 44 3.76 -12.73 18.60
N PRO A 45 3.34 -11.54 18.13
CA PRO A 45 2.92 -11.37 16.77
C PRO A 45 4.11 -11.44 15.79
N ALA A 46 3.96 -12.24 14.74
CA ALA A 46 4.91 -12.30 13.64
C ALA A 46 4.47 -11.39 12.48
N SER A 47 5.42 -10.60 11.94
CA SER A 47 5.20 -9.90 10.68
C SER A 47 5.29 -10.88 9.51
N PHE A 48 4.46 -10.69 8.50
CA PHE A 48 4.61 -11.40 7.23
C PHE A 48 4.26 -10.48 6.06
N SER A 49 4.84 -10.76 4.90
CA SER A 49 4.51 -10.07 3.66
C SER A 49 3.70 -11.00 2.76
N LEU A 50 2.64 -10.49 2.17
CA LEU A 50 1.82 -11.21 1.18
C LEU A 50 2.54 -11.37 -0.16
N SER A 51 3.55 -10.55 -0.43
CA SER A 51 4.40 -10.67 -1.62
C SER A 51 5.87 -10.45 -1.25
N ASN A 52 6.75 -11.19 -1.91
CA ASN A 52 8.20 -10.99 -1.79
C ASN A 52 8.68 -9.73 -2.53
N LYS A 53 7.82 -9.08 -3.32
CA LYS A 53 8.07 -7.85 -4.06
C LYS A 53 7.13 -6.76 -3.59
N ALA A 54 7.43 -6.13 -2.45
CA ALA A 54 6.80 -4.85 -2.13
C ALA A 54 7.45 -3.79 -3.03
N VAL A 55 6.78 -3.44 -4.11
CA VAL A 55 7.23 -2.36 -5.00
C VAL A 55 6.83 -1.03 -4.38
N LYS A 56 7.81 -0.19 -4.11
CA LYS A 56 7.56 1.20 -3.71
C LYS A 56 7.19 1.98 -4.96
N VAL A 57 5.95 2.45 -5.04
CA VAL A 57 5.49 3.27 -6.17
C VAL A 57 6.04 4.68 -6.03
N PRO A 58 6.83 5.17 -7.01
CA PRO A 58 7.40 6.50 -6.96
C PRO A 58 6.37 7.60 -7.28
N GLY A 59 6.69 8.85 -6.91
CA GLY A 59 5.86 10.03 -7.22
C GLY A 59 6.02 10.50 -8.67
N LEU A 60 4.99 11.17 -9.19
CA LEU A 60 5.01 11.76 -10.53
C LEU A 60 5.85 13.05 -10.62
N ASP A 61 6.18 13.64 -9.49
CA ASP A 61 7.01 14.84 -9.35
C ASP A 61 8.52 14.55 -9.41
N GLY A 62 8.89 13.32 -9.68
CA GLY A 62 10.28 12.87 -9.69
C GLY A 62 10.80 12.43 -8.32
N SER A 63 9.99 12.53 -7.26
CA SER A 63 10.35 12.04 -5.93
C SER A 63 10.24 10.51 -5.84
N GLY A 64 11.09 9.89 -5.03
CA GLY A 64 11.08 8.44 -4.84
C GLY A 64 9.89 7.89 -4.06
N LYS A 65 8.84 8.71 -3.76
CA LYS A 65 7.67 8.28 -2.98
C LYS A 65 6.40 8.98 -3.45
N MET A 66 5.38 8.18 -3.78
CA MET A 66 4.02 8.67 -4.00
C MET A 66 3.32 8.90 -2.65
N GLY A 67 2.80 10.10 -2.42
CA GLY A 67 2.17 10.47 -1.15
C GLY A 67 0.90 11.30 -1.34
N LYS A 68 -0.10 11.09 -0.46
CA LYS A 68 -1.36 11.86 -0.49
C LYS A 68 -1.13 13.35 -0.22
N SER A 69 -0.22 13.66 0.71
CA SER A 69 0.14 15.02 1.11
C SER A 69 1.00 15.76 0.09
N GLU A 70 1.69 15.01 -0.78
CA GLU A 70 2.66 15.57 -1.73
C GLU A 70 1.99 16.05 -3.04
N GLY A 71 0.72 15.70 -3.28
CA GLY A 71 0.02 16.06 -4.51
C GLY A 71 0.53 15.37 -5.77
N ASN A 72 1.42 14.38 -5.65
CA ASN A 72 2.09 13.65 -6.72
C ASN A 72 1.48 12.27 -6.99
N ALA A 73 0.30 11.99 -6.40
CA ALA A 73 -0.30 10.66 -6.43
C ALA A 73 -1.38 10.51 -7.50
N ILE A 74 -1.46 9.29 -8.05
CA ILE A 74 -2.60 8.79 -8.79
C ILE A 74 -3.49 8.01 -7.82
N TYR A 75 -4.78 8.33 -7.81
CA TYR A 75 -5.76 7.61 -7.01
C TYR A 75 -6.45 6.55 -7.85
N LEU A 76 -6.76 5.41 -7.26
CA LEU A 76 -7.48 4.32 -7.94
C LEU A 76 -8.87 4.73 -8.46
N ILE A 77 -9.44 5.82 -7.91
CA ILE A 77 -10.72 6.40 -8.34
C ILE A 77 -10.57 7.51 -9.39
N ASP A 78 -9.35 7.93 -9.72
CA ASP A 78 -9.14 8.95 -10.76
C ASP A 78 -9.69 8.45 -12.10
N ASP A 79 -10.41 9.31 -12.81
CA ASP A 79 -10.86 9.02 -14.16
C ASP A 79 -9.71 9.07 -15.19
N GLU A 80 -9.96 8.54 -16.38
CA GLU A 80 -8.98 8.50 -17.46
C GLU A 80 -8.38 9.88 -17.77
N LYS A 81 -9.21 10.92 -17.82
CA LYS A 81 -8.79 12.28 -18.11
C LYS A 81 -7.86 12.82 -17.02
N THR A 82 -8.18 12.54 -15.77
CA THR A 82 -7.38 12.94 -14.62
C THR A 82 -6.04 12.20 -14.59
N ILE A 83 -6.04 10.87 -14.80
CA ILE A 83 -4.83 10.05 -14.90
C ILE A 83 -3.93 10.61 -16.01
N LYS A 84 -4.48 10.78 -17.22
CA LYS A 84 -3.73 11.34 -18.35
C LYS A 84 -3.13 12.70 -18.04
N LYS A 85 -3.90 13.61 -17.45
CA LYS A 85 -3.42 14.94 -17.05
C LYS A 85 -2.28 14.87 -16.05
N LYS A 86 -2.35 13.99 -15.06
CA LYS A 86 -1.31 13.79 -14.04
C LYS A 86 -0.05 13.21 -14.66
N VAL A 87 -0.15 12.11 -15.42
CA VAL A 87 0.99 11.44 -16.04
C VAL A 87 1.70 12.33 -17.07
N MET A 88 0.95 13.08 -17.88
CA MET A 88 1.55 14.01 -18.84
C MET A 88 2.36 15.13 -18.19
N LYS A 89 2.06 15.49 -16.93
CA LYS A 89 2.81 16.47 -16.13
C LYS A 89 3.99 15.88 -15.39
N ALA A 90 4.17 14.57 -15.40
CA ALA A 90 5.28 13.92 -14.72
C ALA A 90 6.63 14.51 -15.18
N VAL A 91 7.56 14.63 -14.23
CA VAL A 91 8.88 15.23 -14.50
C VAL A 91 9.71 14.27 -15.36
N THR A 92 10.38 14.83 -16.37
CA THR A 92 11.37 14.15 -17.21
C THR A 92 12.47 15.15 -17.57
N ASP A 93 13.62 14.64 -18.00
CA ASP A 93 14.72 15.41 -18.55
C ASP A 93 14.55 15.70 -20.06
N ALA A 94 15.62 16.14 -20.73
CA ALA A 94 15.65 16.37 -22.17
C ALA A 94 15.84 15.10 -23.01
N GLY A 95 16.09 13.95 -22.36
CA GLY A 95 16.39 12.67 -23.00
C GLY A 95 17.88 12.32 -22.99
N PRO A 96 18.20 11.02 -23.19
CA PRO A 96 19.58 10.53 -23.22
C PRO A 96 20.30 11.05 -24.46
N THR A 97 21.55 11.48 -24.26
CA THR A 97 22.45 11.92 -25.33
C THR A 97 23.53 10.89 -25.67
N VAL A 98 23.69 9.89 -24.80
CA VAL A 98 24.65 8.79 -24.95
C VAL A 98 23.90 7.47 -24.86
N PRO A 99 24.11 6.54 -25.82
CA PRO A 99 23.50 5.23 -25.77
C PRO A 99 23.81 4.48 -24.45
N ASN A 100 22.79 3.77 -23.94
CA ASN A 100 22.87 3.02 -22.69
C ASN A 100 23.26 3.85 -21.44
N SER A 101 23.03 5.15 -21.45
CA SER A 101 23.24 5.97 -20.25
C SER A 101 22.25 5.60 -19.14
N GLU A 102 22.66 5.81 -17.89
CA GLU A 102 21.77 5.67 -16.74
C GLU A 102 20.58 6.62 -16.82
N LYS A 103 19.43 6.13 -16.38
CA LYS A 103 18.22 6.96 -16.32
C LYS A 103 18.27 7.85 -15.07
N PRO A 104 18.05 9.18 -15.21
CA PRO A 104 17.84 10.03 -14.05
C PRO A 104 16.64 9.56 -13.22
N GLU A 105 16.67 9.81 -11.90
CA GLU A 105 15.64 9.35 -10.97
C GLU A 105 14.20 9.64 -11.43
N PRO A 106 13.83 10.83 -11.96
CA PRO A 106 12.48 11.08 -12.45
C PRO A 106 12.06 10.18 -13.62
N VAL A 107 13.00 9.85 -14.50
CA VAL A 107 12.77 8.96 -15.65
C VAL A 107 12.67 7.51 -15.16
N GLU A 108 13.58 7.06 -14.29
CA GLU A 108 13.56 5.73 -13.70
C GLU A 108 12.24 5.48 -12.93
N ASN A 109 11.70 6.51 -12.29
CA ASN A 109 10.38 6.45 -11.63
C ASN A 109 9.25 6.11 -12.61
N LEU A 110 9.26 6.66 -13.83
CA LEU A 110 8.27 6.33 -14.85
C LEU A 110 8.44 4.90 -15.38
N PHE A 111 9.67 4.44 -15.55
CA PHE A 111 9.96 3.05 -15.93
C PHE A 111 9.54 2.07 -14.84
N THR A 112 9.76 2.40 -13.57
CA THR A 112 9.25 1.61 -12.43
C THR A 112 7.73 1.51 -12.45
N MET A 113 7.02 2.59 -12.77
CA MET A 113 5.57 2.55 -12.92
C MET A 113 5.15 1.66 -14.11
N MET A 114 5.85 1.76 -15.25
CA MET A 114 5.59 0.89 -16.41
C MET A 114 5.80 -0.59 -16.06
N GLU A 115 6.84 -0.92 -15.30
CA GLU A 115 7.09 -2.30 -14.84
C GLU A 115 5.92 -2.88 -14.02
N ILE A 116 5.18 -2.01 -13.32
CA ILE A 116 4.03 -2.42 -12.48
C ILE A 116 2.76 -2.62 -13.31
N VAL A 117 2.50 -1.74 -14.30
CA VAL A 117 1.18 -1.67 -14.96
C VAL A 117 1.19 -2.02 -16.43
N SER A 118 2.32 -1.92 -17.11
CA SER A 118 2.43 -2.18 -18.55
C SER A 118 2.80 -3.63 -18.85
N SER A 119 2.60 -4.06 -20.10
CA SER A 119 3.13 -5.35 -20.55
C SER A 119 4.65 -5.31 -20.62
N GLN A 120 5.27 -6.49 -20.51
CA GLN A 120 6.74 -6.60 -20.68
C GLN A 120 7.22 -6.10 -22.04
N ASP A 121 6.44 -6.31 -23.09
CA ASP A 121 6.78 -5.84 -24.44
C ASP A 121 6.76 -4.31 -24.53
N THR A 122 5.76 -3.66 -23.92
CA THR A 122 5.67 -2.20 -23.83
C THR A 122 6.87 -1.62 -23.06
N TYR A 123 7.19 -2.21 -21.92
CA TYR A 123 8.36 -1.82 -21.12
C TYR A 123 9.65 -1.95 -21.94
N ASN A 124 9.88 -3.11 -22.57
CA ASN A 124 11.08 -3.39 -23.37
C ASN A 124 11.19 -2.41 -24.55
N TYR A 125 10.09 -2.12 -25.24
CA TYR A 125 10.08 -1.15 -26.33
C TYR A 125 10.57 0.24 -25.91
N PHE A 126 10.05 0.80 -24.83
CA PHE A 126 10.48 2.11 -24.37
C PHE A 126 11.88 2.08 -23.75
N ASN A 127 12.27 0.99 -23.11
CA ASN A 127 13.62 0.82 -22.59
C ASN A 127 14.67 0.76 -23.71
N GLU A 128 14.37 0.07 -24.81
CA GLU A 128 15.21 0.06 -26.02
C GLU A 128 15.30 1.44 -26.67
N LYS A 129 14.15 2.15 -26.79
CA LYS A 129 14.13 3.53 -27.30
C LYS A 129 14.97 4.48 -26.45
N TYR A 130 14.95 4.30 -25.12
CA TYR A 130 15.81 5.06 -24.22
C TYR A 130 17.29 4.74 -24.45
N ALA A 131 17.63 3.46 -24.49
CA ALA A 131 19.00 2.99 -24.69
C ALA A 131 19.62 3.48 -26.02
N ASN A 132 18.79 3.63 -27.05
CA ASN A 132 19.21 4.11 -28.37
C ASN A 132 19.13 5.63 -28.54
N CYS A 133 18.85 6.42 -27.50
CA CYS A 133 18.62 7.87 -27.56
C CYS A 133 17.45 8.29 -28.49
N GLU A 134 16.46 7.41 -28.66
CA GLU A 134 15.29 7.63 -29.54
C GLU A 134 14.00 7.85 -28.75
N ILE A 135 14.08 7.92 -27.42
CA ILE A 135 12.91 8.05 -26.57
C ILE A 135 12.12 9.34 -26.85
N ARG A 136 10.82 9.21 -26.96
CA ARG A 136 9.86 10.32 -26.96
C ARG A 136 9.01 10.24 -25.71
N TYR A 137 9.36 11.03 -24.71
CA TYR A 137 8.63 10.98 -23.41
C TYR A 137 7.14 11.30 -23.54
N GLY A 138 6.73 12.09 -24.53
CA GLY A 138 5.32 12.32 -24.80
C GLY A 138 4.56 11.04 -25.15
N ASP A 139 5.15 10.17 -25.96
CA ASP A 139 4.54 8.90 -26.36
C ASP A 139 4.60 7.88 -25.22
N MET A 140 5.72 7.80 -24.52
CA MET A 140 5.86 6.98 -23.32
C MET A 140 4.82 7.36 -22.24
N LYS A 141 4.64 8.65 -21.95
CA LYS A 141 3.66 9.12 -20.97
C LYS A 141 2.22 8.85 -21.41
N LYS A 142 1.91 8.94 -22.69
CA LYS A 142 0.58 8.57 -23.19
C LYS A 142 0.30 7.08 -22.97
N GLN A 143 1.24 6.23 -23.36
CA GLN A 143 1.11 4.77 -23.17
C GLN A 143 1.01 4.43 -21.67
N LEU A 144 1.87 5.00 -20.84
CA LEU A 144 1.80 4.79 -19.39
C LEU A 144 0.45 5.22 -18.81
N ALA A 145 -0.12 6.34 -19.26
CA ALA A 145 -1.43 6.79 -18.80
C ALA A 145 -2.56 5.83 -19.21
N GLU A 146 -2.50 5.27 -20.41
CA GLU A 146 -3.45 4.25 -20.89
C GLU A 146 -3.32 2.97 -20.05
N ASP A 147 -2.12 2.49 -19.81
CA ASP A 147 -1.86 1.28 -19.04
C ASP A 147 -2.30 1.45 -17.58
N ILE A 148 -2.03 2.60 -16.96
CA ILE A 148 -2.51 2.92 -15.60
C ILE A 148 -4.05 2.96 -15.58
N ASN A 149 -4.69 3.57 -16.58
CA ASN A 149 -6.14 3.60 -16.64
C ASN A 149 -6.73 2.19 -16.80
N LEU A 150 -6.15 1.35 -17.65
CA LEU A 150 -6.54 -0.03 -17.81
C LEU A 150 -6.40 -0.84 -16.52
N PHE A 151 -5.29 -0.64 -15.79
CA PHE A 151 -5.05 -1.25 -14.49
C PHE A 151 -6.05 -0.79 -13.42
N CYS A 152 -6.37 0.51 -13.38
CA CYS A 152 -7.25 1.09 -12.37
C CYS A 152 -8.74 0.88 -12.67
N SER A 153 -9.15 0.74 -13.95
CA SER A 153 -10.55 0.69 -14.37
C SER A 153 -11.38 -0.36 -13.62
N PRO A 154 -11.01 -1.65 -13.57
CA PRO A 154 -11.82 -2.65 -12.87
C PRO A 154 -11.90 -2.41 -11.36
N ILE A 155 -10.85 -1.83 -10.77
CA ILE A 155 -10.83 -1.47 -9.34
C ILE A 155 -11.75 -0.28 -9.10
N ARG A 156 -11.67 0.75 -9.94
CA ARG A 156 -12.51 1.95 -9.88
C ARG A 156 -13.99 1.62 -10.02
N GLU A 157 -14.34 0.82 -11.02
CA GLU A 157 -15.73 0.36 -11.22
C GLU A 157 -16.27 -0.34 -9.97
N ARG A 158 -15.46 -1.24 -9.39
CA ARG A 158 -15.84 -1.93 -8.16
C ARG A 158 -16.00 -1.00 -6.96
N ILE A 159 -15.12 0.00 -6.83
CA ILE A 159 -15.22 1.02 -5.77
C ILE A 159 -16.51 1.83 -5.92
N LEU A 160 -16.80 2.28 -7.14
CA LEU A 160 -18.00 3.09 -7.42
C LEU A 160 -19.29 2.30 -7.21
N ASP A 161 -19.34 1.04 -7.63
CA ASP A 161 -20.45 0.13 -7.40
C ASP A 161 -20.73 -0.05 -5.90
N ILE A 162 -19.70 -0.34 -5.13
CA ILE A 162 -19.82 -0.48 -3.67
C ILE A 162 -20.23 0.85 -3.02
N ALA A 163 -19.64 1.97 -3.44
CA ALA A 163 -19.92 3.28 -2.88
C ALA A 163 -21.37 3.74 -3.16
N ALA A 164 -21.95 3.32 -4.27
CA ALA A 164 -23.36 3.58 -4.60
C ALA A 164 -24.34 2.76 -3.74
N ASN A 165 -23.88 1.68 -3.08
CA ASN A 165 -24.69 0.80 -2.25
C ASN A 165 -24.46 1.07 -0.76
N THR A 166 -25.05 2.14 -0.25
CA THR A 166 -24.88 2.58 1.15
C THR A 166 -25.39 1.54 2.15
N ASP A 167 -26.49 0.86 1.87
CA ASP A 167 -27.04 -0.18 2.73
C ASP A 167 -26.08 -1.36 2.89
N TYR A 168 -25.41 -1.74 1.79
CA TYR A 168 -24.38 -2.77 1.83
C TYR A 168 -23.19 -2.33 2.69
N MET A 169 -22.72 -1.09 2.52
CA MET A 169 -21.61 -0.56 3.31
C MET A 169 -21.96 -0.50 4.80
N GLU A 170 -23.16 -0.01 5.15
CA GLU A 170 -23.62 0.03 6.54
C GLU A 170 -23.73 -1.38 7.16
N LYS A 171 -24.27 -2.34 6.41
CA LYS A 171 -24.36 -3.73 6.84
C LYS A 171 -22.98 -4.33 7.12
N VAL A 172 -22.02 -4.14 6.20
CA VAL A 172 -20.65 -4.65 6.36
C VAL A 172 -19.96 -3.98 7.54
N ALA A 173 -20.09 -2.65 7.69
CA ALA A 173 -19.53 -1.90 8.80
C ALA A 173 -20.08 -2.38 10.15
N ARG A 174 -21.40 -2.58 10.24
CA ARG A 174 -22.07 -3.09 11.46
C ARG A 174 -21.60 -4.48 11.82
N GLN A 175 -21.60 -5.41 10.87
CA GLN A 175 -21.12 -6.77 11.09
C GLN A 175 -19.63 -6.81 11.49
N GLY A 176 -18.80 -5.98 10.88
CA GLY A 176 -17.39 -5.85 11.23
C GLY A 176 -17.20 -5.30 12.65
N ALA A 177 -17.99 -4.29 13.03
CA ALA A 177 -17.95 -3.70 14.37
C ALA A 177 -18.42 -4.71 15.45
N GLU A 178 -19.43 -5.53 15.18
CA GLU A 178 -19.88 -6.58 16.08
C GLU A 178 -18.79 -7.61 16.33
N LYS A 179 -18.19 -8.16 15.28
CA LYS A 179 -17.08 -9.12 15.38
C LYS A 179 -15.87 -8.53 16.13
N ALA A 180 -15.50 -7.29 15.85
CA ALA A 180 -14.40 -6.62 16.51
C ALA A 180 -14.67 -6.41 18.00
N ARG A 181 -15.90 -5.99 18.37
CA ARG A 181 -16.31 -5.86 19.79
C ARG A 181 -16.29 -7.18 20.52
N GLU A 182 -16.81 -8.24 19.92
CA GLU A 182 -16.80 -9.58 20.53
C GLU A 182 -15.38 -10.05 20.84
N SER A 183 -14.49 -9.96 19.85
CA SER A 183 -13.08 -10.33 20.02
C SER A 183 -12.37 -9.47 21.07
N ALA A 184 -12.56 -8.15 21.05
CA ALA A 184 -11.96 -7.24 22.00
C ALA A 184 -12.52 -7.42 23.43
N ALA A 185 -13.84 -7.57 23.56
CA ALA A 185 -14.50 -7.77 24.86
C ALA A 185 -13.97 -9.03 25.57
N LYS A 186 -13.83 -10.14 24.84
CA LYS A 186 -13.26 -11.37 25.37
C LYS A 186 -11.85 -11.13 25.91
N THR A 187 -10.99 -10.49 25.13
CA THR A 187 -9.61 -10.19 25.56
C THR A 187 -9.58 -9.28 26.78
N ILE A 188 -10.38 -8.23 26.81
CA ILE A 188 -10.44 -7.29 27.94
C ILE A 188 -10.95 -7.98 29.23
N GLN A 189 -11.97 -8.84 29.11
CA GLN A 189 -12.49 -9.61 30.26
C GLN A 189 -11.41 -10.54 30.83
N ASP A 190 -10.72 -11.28 29.96
CA ASP A 190 -9.64 -12.18 30.39
C ASP A 190 -8.48 -11.42 31.02
N VAL A 191 -8.05 -10.30 30.42
CA VAL A 191 -7.01 -9.42 30.96
C VAL A 191 -7.41 -8.90 32.34
N ARG A 192 -8.64 -8.39 32.49
CA ARG A 192 -9.13 -7.91 33.81
C ARG A 192 -9.10 -9.01 34.86
N ARG A 193 -9.45 -10.25 34.51
CA ARG A 193 -9.38 -11.40 35.40
C ARG A 193 -7.93 -11.72 35.81
N ILE A 194 -7.01 -11.72 34.83
CA ILE A 194 -5.58 -12.01 35.07
C ILE A 194 -4.95 -10.95 35.99
N ILE A 195 -5.27 -9.68 35.78
CA ILE A 195 -4.72 -8.58 36.62
C ILE A 195 -5.46 -8.37 37.93
N GLY A 196 -6.50 -9.17 38.22
CA GLY A 196 -7.23 -9.16 39.51
C GLY A 196 -8.30 -8.08 39.64
N PHE A 197 -8.79 -7.49 38.54
CA PHE A 197 -9.97 -6.60 38.60
C PHE A 197 -11.22 -7.43 38.94
N LYS A 198 -11.94 -7.01 39.99
CA LYS A 198 -13.26 -7.59 40.28
C LYS A 198 -14.27 -7.10 39.22
N ALA A 199 -15.04 -8.05 38.68
CA ALA A 199 -16.26 -7.69 37.94
C ALA A 199 -17.31 -7.24 38.97
N TYR A 200 -17.86 -6.07 38.82
CA TYR A 200 -19.04 -5.62 39.57
C TYR A 200 -20.27 -5.87 38.70
#